data_75d5ae6472200e109c00a02eeaa9f9e7
#
_entry.id   75d5ae6472200e109c00a02eeaa9f9e7
#
_cell.length_a   1.000
_cell.length_b   1.000
_cell.length_c   1.000
_cell.angle_alpha   90.00
_cell.angle_beta   90.00
_cell.angle_gamma   90.00
#
_symmetry.space_group_name_H-M   'P 1'
#
loop_
_entity.id
_entity.type
_entity.pdbx_description
1 polymer ?
#
loop_
_entity_poly.entity_id
_entity_poly.type
_entity_poly.pdbx_seq_one_letter_code
_entity_poly.pdbx_strand_id
1 'polypeptide(L)'
;MGVGMAGRKREPGNVGEILAMGLCVLAVTAVMLSYMQNVQLIAKKAEVGQLARCYLLKMETVGYLTVPDQVELKDRLEVLGLTQIDYDGSSLEPVGYGNEVVLQIRGQLGENYEIYEKRVSTAKN
;
A
#
# COMPACT_ATOMS: atom_id res chain seq x y z
N MET A 1 -8.73 -21.88 53.02
CA MET A 1 -8.10 -21.67 52.40
C MET A 1 -7.66 -21.78 52.11
N GLY A 2 -8.04 -21.97 52.20
CA GLY A 2 -7.24 -21.81 51.41
C GLY A 2 -7.25 -21.84 51.16
N VAL A 3 -7.32 -21.81 51.26
CA VAL A 3 -6.73 -21.62 50.59
C VAL A 3 -6.57 -21.55 50.28
N GLY A 4 -6.86 -21.71 50.57
CA GLY A 4 -6.15 -21.41 49.88
C GLY A 4 -6.18 -21.20 49.68
N MET A 5 -6.28 -21.03 49.53
CA MET A 5 -5.77 -20.70 48.99
C MET A 5 -5.28 -20.62 48.75
N ALA A 6 -5.40 -20.87 49.24
CA ALA A 6 -4.58 -20.68 48.74
C ALA A 6 -4.39 -20.89 48.33
N GLY A 7 -4.61 -21.38 48.54
CA GLY A 7 -4.05 -21.36 47.68
C GLY A 7 -4.45 -21.70 47.35
N ARG A 8 -4.55 -21.73 47.23
CA ARG A 8 -4.70 -21.82 46.51
C ARG A 8 -5.17 -22.26 45.90
N LYS A 9 -5.16 -22.59 46.14
CA LYS A 9 -5.63 -22.79 45.34
C LYS A 9 -5.84 -22.76 44.65
N ARG A 10 -5.94 -22.67 44.78
CA ARG A 10 -6.35 -22.58 43.74
C ARG A 10 -5.94 -22.84 42.53
N GLU A 11 -5.65 -23.38 42.30
CA GLU A 11 -4.68 -23.60 41.29
C GLU A 11 -5.30 -23.90 39.93
N PRO A 12 -6.33 -24.72 39.79
CA PRO A 12 -7.01 -24.84 38.47
C PRO A 12 -7.53 -23.53 37.96
N GLY A 13 -8.02 -22.64 38.82
CA GLY A 13 -8.44 -21.31 38.43
C GLY A 13 -7.28 -20.47 37.93
N ASN A 14 -6.13 -20.54 38.55
CA ASN A 14 -4.94 -19.81 38.15
C ASN A 14 -4.46 -20.22 36.76
N VAL A 15 -4.45 -21.53 36.47
CA VAL A 15 -4.07 -22.03 35.15
C VAL A 15 -5.05 -21.50 34.07
N GLY A 16 -6.34 -21.54 34.38
CA GLY A 16 -7.35 -21.00 33.46
C GLY A 16 -7.19 -19.54 33.20
N GLU A 17 -6.87 -18.74 34.24
CA GLU A 17 -6.62 -17.31 34.07
C GLU A 17 -5.40 -17.05 33.20
N ILE A 18 -4.31 -17.78 33.42
CA ILE A 18 -3.09 -17.63 32.62
C ILE A 18 -3.38 -17.97 31.16
N LEU A 19 -4.11 -19.05 30.90
CA LEU A 19 -4.49 -19.42 29.54
C LEU A 19 -5.38 -18.36 28.90
N ALA A 20 -6.35 -17.83 29.63
CA ALA A 20 -7.22 -16.78 29.12
C ALA A 20 -6.44 -15.52 28.79
N MET A 21 -5.55 -15.11 29.66
CA MET A 21 -4.70 -13.94 29.41
C MET A 21 -3.78 -14.17 28.21
N GLY A 22 -3.20 -15.37 28.07
CA GLY A 22 -2.38 -15.72 26.92
C GLY A 22 -3.17 -15.65 25.62
N LEU A 23 -4.39 -16.16 25.62
CA LEU A 23 -5.25 -16.09 24.43
C LEU A 23 -5.62 -14.65 24.07
N CYS A 24 -5.91 -13.81 25.08
CA CYS A 24 -6.19 -12.40 24.86
C CYS A 24 -4.99 -11.68 24.24
N VAL A 25 -3.79 -11.93 24.76
CA VAL A 25 -2.57 -11.33 24.24
C VAL A 25 -2.33 -11.76 22.78
N LEU A 26 -2.53 -13.04 22.48
CA LEU A 26 -2.38 -13.56 21.12
C LEU A 26 -3.40 -12.90 20.18
N ALA A 27 -4.65 -12.78 20.62
CA ALA A 27 -5.70 -12.15 19.80
C ALA A 27 -5.38 -10.68 19.51
N VAL A 28 -4.97 -9.93 20.53
CA VAL A 28 -4.59 -8.53 20.38
C VAL A 28 -3.39 -8.40 19.46
N THR A 29 -2.38 -9.25 19.64
CA THR A 29 -1.18 -9.23 18.79
C THR A 29 -1.55 -9.50 17.33
N ALA A 30 -2.39 -10.51 17.08
CA ALA A 30 -2.84 -10.83 15.73
C ALA A 30 -3.57 -9.65 15.07
N VAL A 31 -4.45 -8.98 15.83
CA VAL A 31 -5.18 -7.82 15.33
C VAL A 31 -4.22 -6.67 15.02
N MET A 32 -3.26 -6.43 15.89
CA MET A 32 -2.26 -5.38 15.68
C MET A 32 -1.40 -5.63 14.45
N LEU A 33 -0.96 -6.88 14.25
CA LEU A 33 -0.17 -7.24 13.08
C LEU A 33 -0.98 -7.04 11.80
N SER A 34 -2.25 -7.44 11.80
CA SER A 34 -3.14 -7.23 10.65
C SER A 34 -3.33 -5.75 10.37
N TYR A 35 -3.51 -4.96 11.42
CA TYR A 35 -3.66 -3.51 11.30
C TYR A 35 -2.40 -2.87 10.72
N MET A 36 -1.22 -3.27 11.18
CA MET A 36 0.05 -2.74 10.66
C MET A 36 0.23 -3.07 9.18
N GLN A 37 -0.12 -4.28 8.76
CA GLN A 37 -0.07 -4.65 7.35
C GLN A 37 -0.99 -3.77 6.51
N ASN A 38 -2.20 -3.51 6.98
CA ASN A 38 -3.14 -2.65 6.28
C ASN A 38 -2.65 -1.21 6.21
N VAL A 39 -2.04 -0.70 7.28
CA VAL A 39 -1.46 0.65 7.30
C VAL A 39 -0.32 0.76 6.30
N GLN A 40 0.54 -0.26 6.21
CA GLN A 40 1.63 -0.28 5.23
C GLN A 40 1.10 -0.28 3.80
N LEU A 41 0.05 -1.05 3.51
CA LEU A 41 -0.57 -1.06 2.20
C LEU A 41 -1.15 0.31 1.84
N ILE A 42 -1.83 0.95 2.78
CA ILE A 42 -2.39 2.29 2.58
C ILE A 42 -1.27 3.30 2.33
N ALA A 43 -0.18 3.23 3.11
CA ALA A 43 0.95 4.12 2.95
C ALA A 43 1.61 3.95 1.58
N LYS A 44 1.82 2.72 1.13
CA LYS A 44 2.40 2.45 -0.19
C LYS A 44 1.49 2.92 -1.31
N LYS A 45 0.19 2.72 -1.17
CA LYS A 45 -0.78 3.22 -2.14
C LYS A 45 -0.75 4.75 -2.22
N ALA A 46 -0.62 5.42 -1.08
CA ALA A 46 -0.50 6.88 -1.05
C ALA A 46 0.78 7.34 -1.74
N GLU A 47 1.90 6.63 -1.55
CA GLU A 47 3.15 6.95 -2.22
C GLU A 47 3.05 6.78 -3.73
N VAL A 48 2.38 5.73 -4.19
CA VAL A 48 2.11 5.53 -5.62
C VAL A 48 1.28 6.69 -6.16
N GLY A 49 0.27 7.13 -5.41
CA GLY A 49 -0.55 8.28 -5.80
C GLY A 49 0.27 9.56 -5.91
N GLN A 50 1.19 9.80 -5.00
CA GLN A 50 2.08 10.96 -5.05
C GLN A 50 3.02 10.90 -6.25
N LEU A 51 3.59 9.73 -6.54
CA LEU A 51 4.43 9.55 -7.72
C LEU A 51 3.62 9.79 -8.99
N ALA A 52 2.40 9.27 -9.06
CA ALA A 52 1.53 9.48 -10.20
C ALA A 52 1.27 10.97 -10.41
N ARG A 53 1.02 11.71 -9.33
CA ARG A 53 0.79 13.15 -9.41
C ARG A 53 2.03 13.89 -9.91
N CYS A 54 3.21 13.54 -9.40
CA CYS A 54 4.45 14.18 -9.82
C CYS A 54 4.74 13.96 -11.29
N TYR A 55 4.56 12.73 -11.77
CA TYR A 55 4.80 12.43 -13.18
C TYR A 55 3.71 12.98 -14.08
N LEU A 56 2.48 13.07 -13.58
CA LEU A 56 1.41 13.73 -14.33
C LEU A 56 1.74 15.21 -14.56
N LEU A 57 2.29 15.91 -13.56
CA LEU A 57 2.72 17.30 -13.72
C LEU A 57 3.80 17.44 -14.78
N LYS A 58 4.74 16.49 -14.83
CA LYS A 58 5.74 16.45 -15.91
C LYS A 58 5.08 16.22 -17.26
N MET A 59 4.10 15.33 -17.32
CA MET A 59 3.37 15.04 -18.54
C MET A 59 2.60 16.25 -19.05
N GLU A 60 2.04 17.08 -18.15
CA GLU A 60 1.35 18.31 -18.54
C GLU A 60 2.28 19.23 -19.34
N THR A 61 3.54 19.31 -18.93
CA THR A 61 4.52 20.18 -19.56
C THR A 61 5.01 19.64 -20.90
N VAL A 62 5.19 18.32 -21.00
CA VAL A 62 5.77 17.67 -22.19
C VAL A 62 4.67 17.17 -23.13
N GLY A 63 3.52 16.81 -22.58
CA GLY A 63 2.38 16.30 -23.34
C GLY A 63 2.27 14.78 -23.38
N TYR A 64 3.20 14.06 -22.79
CA TYR A 64 3.15 12.59 -22.72
C TYR A 64 4.16 12.06 -21.71
N LEU A 65 4.07 10.77 -21.45
CA LEU A 65 5.04 10.09 -20.57
C LEU A 65 6.24 9.64 -21.42
N THR A 66 7.37 10.32 -21.26
CA THR A 66 8.57 10.03 -22.05
C THR A 66 9.19 8.69 -21.64
N VAL A 67 9.98 8.11 -22.53
CA VAL A 67 10.64 6.82 -22.25
C VAL A 67 11.55 6.92 -21.01
N PRO A 68 12.40 7.95 -20.85
CA PRO A 68 13.18 8.08 -19.62
C PRO A 68 12.32 8.17 -18.36
N ASP A 69 11.19 8.88 -18.42
CA ASP A 69 10.28 8.99 -17.29
C ASP A 69 9.60 7.66 -16.99
N GLN A 70 9.27 6.88 -18.02
CA GLN A 70 8.72 5.54 -17.82
C GLN A 70 9.69 4.65 -17.04
N VAL A 71 10.95 4.67 -17.41
CA VAL A 71 11.99 3.87 -16.75
C VAL A 71 12.18 4.34 -15.30
N GLU A 72 12.27 5.64 -15.09
CA GLU A 72 12.46 6.20 -13.76
C GLU A 72 11.27 5.88 -12.85
N LEU A 73 10.05 6.06 -13.35
CA LEU A 73 8.85 5.76 -12.59
C LEU A 73 8.77 4.27 -12.23
N LYS A 74 9.11 3.41 -13.17
CA LYS A 74 9.14 1.97 -12.92
C LYS A 74 10.12 1.62 -11.81
N ASP A 75 11.33 2.20 -11.85
CA ASP A 75 12.33 1.97 -10.81
C ASP A 75 11.81 2.40 -9.45
N ARG A 76 11.18 3.56 -9.36
CA ARG A 76 10.63 4.06 -8.10
C ARG A 76 9.50 3.18 -7.58
N LEU A 77 8.64 2.69 -8.47
CA LEU A 77 7.56 1.78 -8.10
C LEU A 77 8.12 0.43 -7.63
N GLU A 78 9.18 -0.06 -8.26
CA GLU A 78 9.83 -1.30 -7.84
C GLU A 78 10.45 -1.16 -6.44
N VAL A 79 11.01 0.00 -6.12
CA VAL A 79 11.54 0.28 -4.78
C VAL A 79 10.43 0.21 -3.73
N LEU A 80 9.21 0.60 -4.09
CA LEU A 80 8.05 0.48 -3.20
C LEU A 80 7.56 -0.96 -3.06
N GLY A 81 8.08 -1.87 -3.87
CA GLY A 81 7.70 -3.28 -3.80
C GLY A 81 6.67 -3.72 -4.82
N LEU A 82 6.35 -2.87 -5.80
CA LEU A 82 5.41 -3.24 -6.85
C LEU A 82 6.09 -4.14 -7.88
N THR A 83 5.32 -5.09 -8.41
CA THR A 83 5.74 -5.99 -9.50
C THR A 83 4.70 -5.94 -10.60
N GLN A 84 5.05 -6.46 -11.78
CA GLN A 84 4.16 -6.50 -12.94
C GLN A 84 3.59 -5.12 -13.27
N ILE A 85 4.47 -4.12 -13.27
CA ILE A 85 4.09 -2.73 -13.48
C ILE A 85 3.73 -2.51 -14.94
N ASP A 86 2.58 -1.85 -15.17
CA ASP A 86 2.03 -1.62 -16.49
C ASP A 86 1.49 -0.19 -16.56
N TYR A 87 1.72 0.47 -17.70
CA TYR A 87 1.23 1.81 -17.99
C TYR A 87 0.17 1.84 -19.07
N ASP A 88 -0.45 0.71 -19.33
CA ASP A 88 -1.48 0.59 -20.37
C ASP A 88 -2.57 1.63 -20.18
N GLY A 89 -2.94 2.31 -21.26
CA GLY A 89 -3.92 3.39 -21.21
C GLY A 89 -3.34 4.75 -20.93
N SER A 90 -2.04 4.86 -20.62
CA SER A 90 -1.38 6.16 -20.43
C SER A 90 -1.08 6.82 -21.77
N SER A 91 -0.94 8.16 -21.74
CA SER A 91 -0.52 8.93 -22.91
C SER A 91 0.98 8.72 -23.13
N LEU A 92 1.34 7.83 -24.02
CA LEU A 92 2.73 7.50 -24.33
C LEU A 92 3.26 8.21 -25.57
N GLU A 93 2.39 8.95 -26.25
CA GLU A 93 2.74 9.75 -27.43
C GLU A 93 2.35 11.19 -27.18
N PRO A 94 3.06 12.16 -27.80
CA PRO A 94 2.76 13.57 -27.57
C PRO A 94 1.32 13.92 -27.89
N VAL A 95 0.67 14.65 -26.97
CA VAL A 95 -0.65 15.22 -27.22
C VAL A 95 -0.49 16.74 -27.34
N GLY A 96 -1.35 17.36 -28.15
CA GLY A 96 -1.31 18.78 -28.36
C GLY A 96 -1.81 19.57 -27.15
N TYR A 97 -1.49 20.85 -27.13
CA TYR A 97 -1.94 21.78 -26.10
C TYR A 97 -3.47 21.72 -25.96
N GLY A 98 -3.93 21.67 -24.71
CA GLY A 98 -5.34 21.62 -24.40
C GLY A 98 -5.96 20.22 -24.48
N ASN A 99 -5.24 19.24 -24.99
CA ASN A 99 -5.71 17.87 -25.04
C ASN A 99 -5.46 17.16 -23.72
N GLU A 100 -6.22 16.10 -23.50
CA GLU A 100 -6.14 15.34 -22.26
C GLU A 100 -4.88 14.49 -22.21
N VAL A 101 -4.17 14.54 -21.08
CA VAL A 101 -3.07 13.62 -20.79
C VAL A 101 -3.54 12.67 -19.69
N VAL A 102 -3.22 11.40 -19.85
CA VAL A 102 -3.64 10.35 -18.94
C VAL A 102 -2.39 9.60 -18.43
N LEU A 103 -2.31 9.43 -17.13
CA LEU A 103 -1.32 8.55 -16.51
C LEU A 103 -2.06 7.44 -15.79
N GLN A 104 -1.80 6.22 -16.20
CA GLN A 104 -2.43 5.03 -15.64
C GLN A 104 -1.34 4.07 -15.20
N ILE A 105 -1.34 3.73 -13.92
CA ILE A 105 -0.35 2.83 -13.34
C ILE A 105 -1.07 1.62 -12.78
N ARG A 106 -0.60 0.45 -13.15
CA ARG A 106 -1.11 -0.81 -12.61
C ARG A 106 0.08 -1.64 -12.17
N GLY A 107 -0.01 -2.22 -10.98
CA GLY A 107 1.04 -3.06 -10.46
C GLY A 107 0.51 -3.94 -9.35
N GLN A 108 1.29 -4.94 -8.97
CA GLN A 108 0.93 -5.82 -7.86
C GLN A 108 1.84 -5.56 -6.68
N LEU A 109 1.25 -5.48 -5.50
CA LEU A 109 1.96 -5.35 -4.24
C LEU A 109 1.74 -6.64 -3.46
N GLY A 110 2.80 -7.46 -3.35
CA GLY A 110 2.69 -8.78 -2.76
C GLY A 110 2.02 -9.76 -3.71
N GLU A 111 1.40 -10.80 -3.17
CA GLU A 111 0.83 -11.88 -3.98
C GLU A 111 -0.63 -11.63 -4.38
N ASN A 112 -1.37 -10.89 -3.55
CA ASN A 112 -2.82 -10.81 -3.69
C ASN A 112 -3.38 -9.40 -3.77
N TYR A 113 -2.53 -8.38 -3.87
CA TYR A 113 -3.00 -7.00 -3.86
C TYR A 113 -2.57 -6.28 -5.13
N GLU A 114 -3.54 -5.78 -5.87
CA GLU A 114 -3.29 -5.01 -7.09
C GLU A 114 -3.50 -3.53 -6.78
N ILE A 115 -2.53 -2.71 -7.21
CA ILE A 115 -2.63 -1.26 -7.13
C ILE A 115 -2.93 -0.72 -8.51
N TYR A 116 -3.94 0.14 -8.57
CA TYR A 116 -4.36 0.80 -9.79
C TYR A 116 -4.53 2.28 -9.51
N GLU A 117 -3.81 3.11 -10.26
CA GLU A 117 -3.90 4.56 -10.16
C GLU A 117 -4.13 5.15 -11.55
N LYS A 118 -5.13 6.00 -11.67
CA LYS A 118 -5.40 6.72 -12.90
C LYS A 118 -5.51 8.20 -12.59
N ARG A 119 -4.73 9.01 -13.32
CA ARG A 119 -4.76 10.45 -13.21
C ARG A 119 -4.92 11.05 -14.59
N VAL A 120 -5.73 12.10 -14.67
CA VAL A 120 -6.01 12.76 -15.93
C VAL A 120 -5.80 14.26 -15.73
N SER A 121 -5.20 14.91 -16.71
CA SER A 121 -5.01 16.34 -16.70
C SER A 121 -5.05 16.87 -18.14
N THR A 122 -4.73 18.13 -18.32
CA THR A 122 -4.72 18.79 -19.63
C THR A 122 -3.30 19.19 -19.98
N ALA A 123 -2.87 18.91 -21.20
CA ALA A 123 -1.55 19.29 -21.68
C ALA A 123 -1.40 20.80 -21.73
N LYS A 124 -0.29 21.29 -21.19
CA LYS A 124 0.06 22.72 -21.14
C LYS A 124 1.37 23.00 -21.84
N ASN A 125 1.73 22.13 -22.76
CA ASN A 125 2.98 22.21 -23.52
C ASN A 125 2.96 23.30 -24.59
#